data_3ac3a207ffa52a702074e8381d1d37e3
#
_entry.id   3ac3a207ffa52a702074e8381d1d37e3
#
_cell.length_a   1.000
_cell.length_b   1.000
_cell.length_c   1.000
_cell.angle_alpha   90.00
_cell.angle_beta   90.00
_cell.angle_gamma   90.00
#
_symmetry.space_group_name_H-M   'P 1'
#
loop_
_entity.id
_entity.type
_entity.pdbx_description
1 polymer ?
#
loop_
_entity_poly.entity_id
_entity_poly.type
_entity_poly.pdbx_seq_one_letter_code
_entity_poly.pdbx_strand_id
1 'polypeptide(L)'
;MQLTKNIQSISYLKANAAELVDQLEQSGEPLVVTQHGKARLVVMDAASYDKLQEALALSKLLSMGRREAEAGKSRPAVTVFAELEKGFAKAKVKAAK
;
A
#
# COMPACT_ATOMS: atom_id res chain seq x y z
N MET A 1 1.05 12.10 -2.88
CA MET A 1 2.00 11.17 -3.53
C MET A 1 2.04 11.44 -5.02
N GLN A 2 3.21 11.81 -5.52
CA GLN A 2 3.38 12.05 -6.97
C GLN A 2 4.26 10.97 -7.55
N LEU A 3 3.65 9.96 -8.13
CA LEU A 3 4.36 8.84 -8.73
C LEU A 3 5.27 9.25 -9.88
N THR A 4 4.96 10.37 -10.52
CA THR A 4 5.72 10.86 -11.67
C THR A 4 7.10 11.42 -11.32
N LYS A 5 7.38 11.71 -10.05
CA LYS A 5 8.69 12.26 -9.64
C LYS A 5 9.79 11.22 -9.55
N ASN A 6 9.44 9.98 -9.22
CA ASN A 6 10.40 8.92 -8.99
C ASN A 6 10.20 7.82 -10.02
N ILE A 7 10.84 7.97 -11.15
CA ILE A 7 10.78 7.02 -12.26
C ILE A 7 12.20 6.59 -12.63
N GLN A 8 12.44 5.29 -12.66
CA GLN A 8 13.72 4.73 -13.06
C GLN A 8 13.52 3.52 -13.95
N SER A 9 14.51 3.22 -14.78
CA SER A 9 14.47 2.04 -15.62
C SER A 9 14.77 0.78 -14.79
N ILE A 10 14.35 -0.38 -15.31
CA ILE A 10 14.65 -1.65 -14.67
C ILE A 10 16.16 -1.92 -14.63
N SER A 11 16.89 -1.44 -15.64
CA SER A 11 18.35 -1.54 -15.66
C SER A 11 19.00 -0.78 -14.51
N TYR A 12 18.49 0.41 -14.20
CA TYR A 12 18.96 1.19 -13.06
C TYR A 12 18.68 0.46 -11.75
N LEU A 13 17.50 -0.12 -11.61
CA LEU A 13 17.14 -0.90 -10.42
C LEU A 13 18.10 -2.06 -10.21
N LYS A 14 18.41 -2.81 -11.27
CA LYS A 14 19.32 -3.94 -11.18
C LYS A 14 20.74 -3.51 -10.80
N ALA A 15 21.20 -2.39 -11.35
CA ALA A 15 22.56 -1.90 -11.10
C ALA A 15 22.73 -1.26 -9.72
N ASN A 16 21.67 -0.68 -9.16
CA ASN A 16 21.72 0.13 -7.94
C ASN A 16 20.73 -0.32 -6.87
N ALA A 17 20.42 -1.59 -6.81
CA ALA A 17 19.37 -2.11 -5.94
C ALA A 17 19.56 -1.75 -4.45
N ALA A 18 20.76 -1.94 -3.91
CA ALA A 18 21.06 -1.66 -2.51
C ALA A 18 20.90 -0.17 -2.19
N GLU A 19 21.39 0.69 -3.07
CA GLU A 19 21.28 2.13 -2.92
C GLU A 19 19.83 2.60 -2.98
N LEU A 20 19.05 1.99 -3.87
CA LEU A 20 17.63 2.31 -3.99
C LEU A 20 16.85 1.89 -2.77
N VAL A 21 17.18 0.77 -2.14
CA VAL A 21 16.56 0.34 -0.89
C VAL A 21 16.74 1.41 0.18
N ASP A 22 17.96 1.91 0.34
CA ASP A 22 18.25 2.95 1.31
C ASP A 22 17.47 4.24 1.01
N GLN A 23 17.43 4.64 -0.25
CA GLN A 23 16.70 5.84 -0.66
C GLN A 23 15.20 5.71 -0.40
N LEU A 24 14.61 4.56 -0.70
CA LEU A 24 13.20 4.31 -0.47
C LEU A 24 12.85 4.32 1.01
N GLU A 25 13.70 3.74 1.85
CA GLU A 25 13.49 3.74 3.30
C GLU A 25 13.55 5.15 3.87
N GLN A 26 14.47 5.98 3.38
CA GLN A 26 14.62 7.36 3.84
C GLN A 26 13.49 8.26 3.38
N SER A 27 13.10 8.16 2.12
CA SER A 27 12.08 9.04 1.54
C SER A 27 10.65 8.61 1.87
N GLY A 28 10.43 7.31 1.98
CA GLY A 28 9.09 6.76 2.15
C GLY A 28 8.20 6.90 0.92
N GLU A 29 8.77 7.30 -0.22
CA GLU A 29 8.04 7.49 -1.47
C GLU A 29 8.24 6.31 -2.42
N PRO A 30 7.19 5.89 -3.16
CA PRO A 30 7.32 4.79 -4.10
C PRO A 30 8.12 5.18 -5.33
N LEU A 31 8.71 4.16 -5.97
CA LEU A 31 9.47 4.30 -7.20
C LEU A 31 8.75 3.54 -8.30
N VAL A 32 8.51 4.21 -9.43
CA VAL A 32 7.96 3.56 -10.62
C VAL A 32 9.12 3.03 -11.47
N VAL A 33 9.09 1.74 -11.77
CA VAL A 33 10.11 1.08 -12.58
C VAL A 33 9.56 0.86 -13.98
N THR A 34 10.30 1.35 -14.98
CA THR A 34 9.91 1.23 -16.38
C THR A 34 10.76 0.19 -17.11
N GLN A 35 10.15 -0.41 -18.12
CA GLN A 35 10.83 -1.29 -19.06
C GLN A 35 10.27 -1.03 -20.45
N HIS A 36 11.16 -0.81 -21.40
CA HIS A 36 10.78 -0.49 -22.77
C HIS A 36 9.83 0.71 -22.86
N GLY A 37 10.09 1.73 -22.04
CA GLY A 37 9.30 2.95 -22.02
C GLY A 37 7.94 2.84 -21.34
N LYS A 38 7.63 1.69 -20.73
CA LYS A 38 6.34 1.47 -20.04
C LYS A 38 6.54 1.24 -18.56
N ALA A 39 5.66 1.81 -17.73
CA ALA A 39 5.64 1.54 -16.29
C ALA A 39 5.25 0.08 -16.07
N ARG A 40 6.11 -0.68 -15.40
CA ARG A 40 5.90 -2.11 -15.18
C ARG A 40 5.73 -2.46 -13.71
N LEU A 41 6.43 -1.76 -12.82
CA LEU A 41 6.46 -2.05 -11.40
C LEU A 41 6.37 -0.77 -10.59
N VAL A 42 5.84 -0.91 -9.37
CA VAL A 42 5.98 0.11 -8.35
C VAL A 42 6.70 -0.54 -7.17
N VAL A 43 7.79 0.08 -6.73
CA VAL A 43 8.63 -0.43 -5.65
C VAL A 43 8.57 0.55 -4.49
N MET A 44 8.38 0.03 -3.28
CA MET A 44 8.35 0.88 -2.09
C MET A 44 8.89 0.10 -0.89
N ASP A 45 9.29 0.82 0.15
CA ASP A 45 9.75 0.19 1.38
C ASP A 45 8.58 -0.44 2.14
N ALA A 46 8.89 -1.45 2.96
CA ALA A 46 7.86 -2.23 3.66
C ALA A 46 7.04 -1.39 4.64
N ALA A 47 7.68 -0.46 5.35
CA ALA A 47 6.99 0.40 6.32
C ALA A 47 5.96 1.30 5.64
N SER A 48 6.32 1.88 4.49
CA SER A 48 5.40 2.73 3.72
C SER A 48 4.25 1.91 3.14
N TYR A 49 4.51 0.69 2.69
CA TYR A 49 3.49 -0.21 2.20
C TYR A 49 2.46 -0.53 3.30
N ASP A 50 2.93 -0.84 4.50
CA ASP A 50 2.05 -1.11 5.65
C ASP A 50 1.17 0.09 5.96
N LYS A 51 1.74 1.30 5.95
CA LYS A 51 0.97 2.54 6.18
C LYS A 51 -0.09 2.74 5.11
N LEU A 52 0.25 2.45 3.86
CA LEU A 52 -0.69 2.55 2.75
C LEU A 52 -1.86 1.57 2.94
N GLN A 53 -1.58 0.34 3.34
CA GLN A 53 -2.61 -0.66 3.61
C GLN A 53 -3.53 -0.23 4.75
N GLU A 54 -2.97 0.34 5.82
CA GLU A 54 -3.76 0.87 6.93
C GLU A 54 -4.67 2.01 6.49
N ALA A 55 -4.16 2.93 5.67
CA ALA A 55 -4.94 4.04 5.14
C ALA A 55 -6.09 3.57 4.25
N LEU A 56 -5.84 2.57 3.41
CA LEU A 56 -6.87 1.97 2.55
C LEU A 56 -7.95 1.28 3.37
N ALA A 57 -7.57 0.59 4.44
CA ALA A 57 -8.52 -0.09 5.32
C ALA A 57 -9.40 0.91 6.06
N LEU A 58 -8.83 2.01 6.56
CA LEU A 58 -9.60 3.07 7.20
C LEU A 58 -10.58 3.72 6.23
N SER A 59 -10.13 3.98 5.02
CA SER A 59 -10.96 4.55 3.96
C SER A 59 -12.14 3.64 3.64
N LYS A 60 -11.88 2.35 3.54
CA LYS A 60 -12.91 1.33 3.27
C LYS A 60 -13.90 1.24 4.43
N LEU A 61 -13.42 1.29 5.66
CA LEU A 61 -14.25 1.25 6.86
C LEU A 61 -15.22 2.44 6.90
N LEU A 62 -14.72 3.65 6.63
CA LEU A 62 -15.55 4.85 6.58
C LEU A 62 -16.60 4.78 5.48
N SER A 63 -16.22 4.28 4.32
CA SER A 63 -17.14 4.09 3.19
C SER A 63 -18.24 3.11 3.51
N MET A 64 -17.90 1.98 4.14
CA MET A 64 -18.88 0.97 4.56
C MET A 64 -19.83 1.52 5.62
N GLY A 65 -19.33 2.23 6.62
CA GLY A 65 -20.14 2.87 7.64
C GLY A 65 -21.12 3.88 7.07
N ARG A 66 -20.67 4.68 6.10
CA ARG A 66 -21.54 5.65 5.42
C ARG A 66 -22.65 4.95 4.65
N ARG A 67 -22.35 3.90 3.91
CA ARG A 67 -23.33 3.14 3.15
C ARG A 67 -24.40 2.53 4.04
N GLU A 68 -24.01 1.97 5.16
CA GLU A 68 -24.92 1.36 6.12
C GLU A 68 -25.83 2.40 6.76
N ALA A 69 -25.29 3.57 7.09
CA ALA A 69 -26.08 4.67 7.62
C ALA A 69 -27.12 5.16 6.61
N GLU A 70 -26.73 5.31 5.35
CA GLU A 70 -27.63 5.74 4.28
C GLU A 70 -28.70 4.70 3.98
N ALA A 71 -28.38 3.42 4.11
CA ALA A 71 -29.33 2.33 3.87
C ALA A 71 -30.22 2.03 5.07
N GLY A 72 -30.04 2.73 6.19
CA GLY A 72 -30.75 2.47 7.42
C GLY A 72 -30.36 1.17 8.09
N LYS A 73 -29.25 0.58 7.67
CA LYS A 73 -28.68 -0.65 8.24
C LYS A 73 -27.39 -0.29 8.95
N SER A 74 -27.40 -0.31 10.29
CA SER A 74 -26.19 -0.08 11.04
C SER A 74 -25.67 -1.39 11.62
N ARG A 75 -24.40 -1.72 11.35
CA ARG A 75 -23.71 -2.80 12.03
C ARG A 75 -22.79 -2.21 13.10
N PRO A 76 -22.60 -2.92 14.23
CA PRO A 76 -21.66 -2.43 15.22
C PRO A 76 -20.27 -2.24 14.61
N ALA A 77 -19.66 -1.09 14.88
CA ALA A 77 -18.31 -0.78 14.37
C ALA A 77 -17.30 -1.86 14.78
N VAL A 78 -17.48 -2.46 15.94
CA VAL A 78 -16.61 -3.53 16.46
C VAL A 78 -16.57 -4.72 15.50
N THR A 79 -17.72 -5.12 14.93
CA THR A 79 -17.79 -6.23 13.99
C THR A 79 -16.99 -5.94 12.71
N VAL A 80 -17.10 -4.72 12.20
CA VAL A 80 -16.37 -4.30 11.01
C VAL A 80 -14.87 -4.28 11.26
N PHE A 81 -14.44 -3.76 12.40
CA PHE A 81 -13.04 -3.77 12.81
C PHE A 81 -12.50 -5.19 12.92
N ALA A 82 -13.25 -6.10 13.53
CA ALA A 82 -12.82 -7.49 13.66
C ALA A 82 -12.60 -8.14 12.30
N GLU A 83 -13.49 -7.90 11.34
CA GLU A 83 -13.34 -8.43 9.97
C GLU A 83 -12.10 -7.87 9.28
N LEU A 84 -11.83 -6.58 9.43
CA LEU A 84 -10.66 -5.94 8.84
C LEU A 84 -9.37 -6.43 9.47
N GLU A 85 -9.33 -6.58 10.79
CA GLU A 85 -8.16 -7.11 11.50
C GLU A 85 -7.81 -8.52 11.04
N LYS A 86 -8.81 -9.39 10.85
CA LYS A 86 -8.58 -10.73 10.32
C LYS A 86 -7.97 -10.68 8.93
N GLY A 87 -8.44 -9.78 8.09
CA GLY A 87 -7.89 -9.59 6.74
C GLY A 87 -6.44 -9.14 6.81
N PHE A 88 -6.11 -8.19 7.68
CA PHE A 88 -4.76 -7.71 7.88
C PHE A 88 -3.83 -8.79 8.43
N ALA A 89 -4.29 -9.54 9.41
CA ALA A 89 -3.50 -10.62 10.00
C ALA A 89 -3.11 -11.65 8.94
N LYS A 90 -4.03 -12.04 8.06
CA LYS A 90 -3.75 -12.97 6.97
C LYS A 90 -2.76 -12.37 5.96
N ALA A 91 -2.92 -11.10 5.63
CA ALA A 91 -2.02 -10.42 4.70
C ALA A 91 -0.60 -10.32 5.26
N LYS A 92 -0.45 -10.01 6.54
CA LYS A 92 0.86 -9.94 7.20
C LYS A 92 1.54 -11.30 7.27
N VAL A 93 0.80 -12.36 7.55
CA VAL A 93 1.34 -13.71 7.58
C VAL A 93 1.88 -14.11 6.21
N LYS A 94 1.15 -13.81 5.14
CA LYS A 94 1.61 -14.07 3.77
C LYS A 94 2.85 -13.25 3.42
N ALA A 95 2.89 -12.00 3.82
CA ALA A 95 4.03 -11.11 3.56
C ALA A 95 5.29 -11.52 4.31
N ALA A 96 5.15 -12.14 5.49
CA ALA A 96 6.28 -12.57 6.32
C ALA A 96 6.98 -13.81 5.78
N LYS A 97 6.38 -14.51 4.84
CA LYS A 97 7.01 -15.64 4.17
C LYS A 97 7.76 -15.17 2.94
#